data_9faa656189a01038900d155ab8d799c0
#
_entry.id   9faa656189a01038900d155ab8d799c0
#
_cell.length_a   1.000
_cell.length_b   1.000
_cell.length_c   1.000
_cell.angle_alpha   90.00
_cell.angle_beta   90.00
_cell.angle_gamma   90.00
#
_symmetry.space_group_name_H-M   'P 1'
#
loop_
_entity.id
_entity.type
_entity.pdbx_description
1 polymer ?
#
loop_
_entity_poly.entity_id
_entity_poly.type
_entity_poly.pdbx_seq_one_letter_code
_entity_poly.pdbx_strand_id
1 'polypeptide(L)'
;MRDIKNVLICGLGAIGSIYADKIQAFEPDALRILVDEERLKRYSENPVIFNGKELNLNYVLPQDNDFKADLVIIATKYDGLSEVIDNMENFVGKDTVILALLNGVTSEKIIAEKYGRDKLLYSYFIGHSAIRTGRNVTHDNVNTIVYGSENSDDFENVRRVKEYFERAGINYKI
;
A
#
# COMPACT_ATOMS: atom_id res chain seq x y z
N MET A 1 12.45 18.29 5.11
CA MET A 1 12.08 16.86 4.89
C MET A 1 10.57 16.75 4.99
N ARG A 2 9.92 16.06 4.07
CA ARG A 2 8.47 15.92 4.08
C ARG A 2 8.09 14.57 4.71
N ASP A 3 7.38 14.61 5.84
CA ASP A 3 6.86 13.41 6.50
C ASP A 3 5.80 12.72 5.63
N ILE A 4 5.67 11.41 5.80
CA ILE A 4 4.54 10.67 5.22
C ILE A 4 3.30 10.99 6.06
N LYS A 5 2.30 11.59 5.39
CA LYS A 5 1.00 11.97 5.96
C LYS A 5 -0.16 11.36 5.21
N ASN A 6 0.04 11.03 3.93
CA ASN A 6 -0.97 10.47 3.05
C ASN A 6 -0.49 9.12 2.51
N VAL A 7 -1.25 8.08 2.78
CA VAL A 7 -0.95 6.72 2.34
C VAL A 7 -2.05 6.20 1.44
N LEU A 8 -1.67 5.69 0.27
CA LEU A 8 -2.55 4.99 -0.65
C LEU A 8 -2.23 3.50 -0.63
N ILE A 9 -3.21 2.67 -0.38
CA ILE A 9 -3.11 1.22 -0.59
C ILE A 9 -3.83 0.84 -1.87
N CYS A 10 -3.13 0.17 -2.75
CA CYS A 10 -3.66 -0.39 -4.00
C CYS A 10 -3.76 -1.92 -3.85
N GLY A 11 -4.99 -2.41 -3.75
CA GLY A 11 -5.27 -3.83 -3.52
C GLY A 11 -5.62 -4.15 -2.07
N LEU A 12 -6.90 -4.34 -1.80
CA LEU A 12 -7.44 -4.74 -0.50
C LEU A 12 -7.65 -6.27 -0.45
N GLY A 13 -6.59 -6.99 -0.80
CA GLY A 13 -6.50 -8.44 -0.65
C GLY A 13 -6.10 -8.84 0.77
N ALA A 14 -5.56 -10.04 0.93
CA ALA A 14 -5.11 -10.52 2.23
C ALA A 14 -3.99 -9.65 2.81
N ILE A 15 -2.92 -9.38 2.04
CA ILE A 15 -1.78 -8.56 2.48
C ILE A 15 -2.19 -7.09 2.66
N GLY A 16 -2.91 -6.51 1.70
CA GLY A 16 -3.36 -5.11 1.79
C GLY A 16 -4.24 -4.86 3.01
N SER A 17 -5.06 -5.83 3.42
CA SER A 17 -5.90 -5.72 4.62
C SER A 17 -5.09 -5.67 5.92
N ILE A 18 -3.93 -6.34 6.00
CA ILE A 18 -3.02 -6.28 7.16
C ILE A 18 -2.57 -4.83 7.38
N TYR A 19 -2.09 -4.19 6.33
CA TYR A 19 -1.57 -2.82 6.43
C TYR A 19 -2.68 -1.78 6.51
N ALA A 20 -3.84 -2.03 5.89
CA ALA A 20 -5.02 -1.19 6.05
C ALA A 20 -5.48 -1.15 7.52
N ASP A 21 -5.55 -2.30 8.22
CA ASP A 21 -5.88 -2.36 9.64
C ASP A 21 -4.87 -1.58 10.50
N LYS A 22 -3.57 -1.80 10.29
CA LYS A 22 -2.52 -1.11 11.06
C LYS A 22 -2.54 0.41 10.86
N ILE A 23 -2.61 0.86 9.61
CA ILE A 23 -2.58 2.29 9.30
C ILE A 23 -3.88 2.97 9.74
N GLN A 24 -5.03 2.33 9.54
CA GLN A 24 -6.30 2.85 10.04
C GLN A 24 -6.30 3.00 11.56
N ALA A 25 -5.74 2.05 12.29
CA ALA A 25 -5.65 2.11 13.74
C ALA A 25 -4.73 3.24 14.23
N PHE A 26 -3.69 3.56 13.47
CA PHE A 26 -2.72 4.59 13.79
C PHE A 26 -3.20 5.99 13.37
N GLU A 27 -3.59 6.17 12.12
CA GLU A 27 -3.92 7.48 11.54
C GLU A 27 -4.99 7.30 10.45
N PRO A 28 -6.28 7.14 10.81
CA PRO A 28 -7.36 6.79 9.88
C PRO A 28 -7.53 7.79 8.74
N ASP A 29 -7.30 9.08 8.99
CA ASP A 29 -7.46 10.14 7.99
C ASP A 29 -6.32 10.16 6.96
N ALA A 30 -5.19 9.55 7.26
CA ALA A 30 -4.06 9.43 6.35
C ALA A 30 -4.28 8.38 5.26
N LEU A 31 -5.14 7.38 5.51
CA LEU A 31 -5.31 6.21 4.66
C LEU A 31 -6.40 6.40 3.60
N ARG A 32 -6.06 6.07 2.36
CA ARG A 32 -7.00 5.87 1.25
C ARG A 32 -6.76 4.52 0.59
N ILE A 33 -7.83 3.90 0.15
CA ILE A 33 -7.80 2.63 -0.59
C ILE A 33 -8.26 2.91 -2.02
N LEU A 34 -7.40 2.63 -2.99
CA LEU A 34 -7.75 2.77 -4.41
C LEU A 34 -8.61 1.58 -4.84
N VAL A 35 -9.78 1.89 -5.37
CA VAL A 35 -10.76 0.92 -5.85
C VAL A 35 -11.40 1.39 -7.16
N ASP A 36 -11.97 0.47 -7.93
CA ASP A 36 -12.92 0.77 -9.00
C ASP A 36 -14.36 0.95 -8.45
N GLU A 37 -15.29 1.36 -9.31
CA GLU A 37 -16.69 1.58 -8.90
C GLU A 37 -17.38 0.31 -8.40
N GLU A 38 -17.06 -0.85 -8.99
CA GLU A 38 -17.63 -2.13 -8.57
C GLU A 38 -17.15 -2.50 -7.15
N ARG A 39 -15.84 -2.35 -6.89
CA ARG A 39 -15.27 -2.60 -5.57
C ARG A 39 -15.74 -1.56 -4.56
N LEU A 40 -15.89 -0.29 -4.95
CA LEU A 40 -16.44 0.74 -4.08
C LEU A 40 -17.85 0.37 -3.61
N LYS A 41 -18.74 0.00 -4.52
CA LYS A 41 -20.09 -0.46 -4.18
C LYS A 41 -20.05 -1.66 -3.25
N ARG A 42 -19.29 -2.69 -3.63
CA ARG A 42 -19.18 -3.93 -2.85
C ARG A 42 -18.68 -3.71 -1.43
N TYR A 43 -17.64 -2.88 -1.25
CA TYR A 43 -17.06 -2.63 0.07
C TYR A 43 -17.90 -1.65 0.91
N SER A 44 -18.67 -0.77 0.27
CA SER A 44 -19.64 0.08 0.97
C SER A 44 -20.81 -0.71 1.54
N GLU A 45 -21.27 -1.74 0.81
CA GLU A 45 -22.35 -2.63 1.26
C GLU A 45 -21.84 -3.74 2.20
N ASN A 46 -20.63 -4.22 1.96
CA ASN A 46 -20.02 -5.35 2.66
C ASN A 46 -18.54 -5.05 2.98
N PRO A 47 -18.26 -4.25 4.03
CA PRO A 47 -16.90 -3.90 4.42
C PRO A 47 -16.04 -5.14 4.72
N VAL A 48 -14.73 -5.00 4.51
CA VAL A 48 -13.77 -6.06 4.84
C VAL A 48 -13.72 -6.24 6.36
N ILE A 49 -13.71 -7.48 6.80
CA ILE A 49 -13.55 -7.87 8.21
C ILE A 49 -12.13 -8.43 8.37
N PHE A 50 -11.32 -7.81 9.20
CA PHE A 50 -9.98 -8.26 9.55
C PHE A 50 -9.92 -8.73 10.99
N ASN A 51 -9.55 -10.00 11.20
CA ASN A 51 -9.53 -10.64 12.53
C ASN A 51 -10.80 -10.41 13.35
N GLY A 52 -11.96 -10.48 12.71
CA GLY A 52 -13.26 -10.30 13.34
C GLY A 52 -13.71 -8.84 13.53
N LYS A 53 -12.86 -7.86 13.14
CA LYS A 53 -13.17 -6.43 13.19
C LYS A 53 -13.46 -5.89 11.80
N GLU A 54 -14.57 -5.19 11.64
CA GLU A 54 -14.90 -4.49 10.41
C GLU A 54 -13.97 -3.28 10.19
N LEU A 55 -13.41 -3.18 8.98
CA LEU A 55 -12.55 -2.06 8.62
C LEU A 55 -13.41 -0.94 8.03
N ASN A 56 -13.37 0.23 8.68
CA ASN A 56 -14.05 1.43 8.21
C ASN A 56 -13.07 2.30 7.39
N LEU A 57 -12.92 2.00 6.10
CA LEU A 57 -11.88 2.54 5.24
C LEU A 57 -12.41 3.68 4.36
N ASN A 58 -11.52 4.62 4.04
CA ASN A 58 -11.77 5.67 3.05
C ASN A 58 -11.34 5.18 1.66
N TYR A 59 -12.30 5.14 0.73
CA TYR A 59 -12.08 4.68 -0.64
C TYR A 59 -11.90 5.87 -1.59
N VAL A 60 -11.07 5.71 -2.61
CA VAL A 60 -10.89 6.67 -3.71
C VAL A 60 -10.97 5.95 -5.04
N LEU A 61 -11.49 6.65 -6.05
CA LEU A 61 -11.61 6.19 -7.43
C LEU A 61 -10.46 6.76 -8.28
N PRO A 62 -10.10 6.14 -9.40
CA PRO A 62 -9.00 6.60 -10.26
C PRO A 62 -9.12 8.05 -10.72
N GLN A 63 -10.34 8.57 -10.88
CA GLN A 63 -10.60 9.96 -11.31
C GLN A 63 -10.48 10.98 -10.18
N ASP A 64 -10.44 10.56 -8.92
CA ASP A 64 -10.26 11.48 -7.80
C ASP A 64 -8.87 12.09 -7.82
N ASN A 65 -8.74 13.36 -7.43
CA ASN A 65 -7.48 14.10 -7.48
C ASN A 65 -7.28 15.07 -6.32
N ASP A 66 -8.02 14.88 -5.25
CA ASP A 66 -8.07 15.76 -4.08
C ASP A 66 -6.84 15.62 -3.16
N PHE A 67 -6.01 14.61 -3.34
CA PHE A 67 -4.76 14.45 -2.61
C PHE A 67 -3.64 13.80 -3.43
N LYS A 68 -2.40 13.95 -2.96
CA LYS A 68 -1.25 13.19 -3.42
C LYS A 68 -0.75 12.31 -2.29
N ALA A 69 -0.47 11.06 -2.61
CA ALA A 69 0.10 10.12 -1.66
C ALA A 69 1.58 10.43 -1.41
N ASP A 70 2.00 10.43 -0.16
CA ASP A 70 3.41 10.44 0.21
C ASP A 70 3.99 9.03 0.16
N LEU A 71 3.15 8.01 0.43
CA LEU A 71 3.49 6.59 0.33
C LEU A 71 2.38 5.83 -0.40
N VAL A 72 2.75 5.06 -1.41
CA VAL A 72 1.88 4.09 -2.08
C VAL A 72 2.35 2.68 -1.73
N ILE A 73 1.43 1.84 -1.28
CA ILE A 73 1.66 0.41 -1.03
C ILE A 73 0.83 -0.39 -2.02
N ILE A 74 1.49 -1.07 -2.96
CA ILE A 74 0.83 -1.94 -3.94
C ILE A 74 0.83 -3.36 -3.39
N ALA A 75 -0.37 -3.89 -3.09
CA ALA A 75 -0.61 -5.23 -2.54
C ALA A 75 -1.63 -6.01 -3.38
N THR A 76 -1.60 -5.82 -4.69
CA THR A 76 -2.43 -6.55 -5.65
C THR A 76 -1.74 -7.84 -6.12
N LYS A 77 -2.47 -8.70 -6.83
CA LYS A 77 -1.87 -9.79 -7.58
C LYS A 77 -1.24 -9.27 -8.87
N TYR A 78 -0.28 -10.02 -9.43
CA TYR A 78 0.42 -9.61 -10.64
C TYR A 78 -0.52 -9.29 -11.81
N ASP A 79 -1.57 -10.08 -12.00
CA ASP A 79 -2.56 -9.88 -13.07
C ASP A 79 -3.31 -8.53 -12.98
N GLY A 80 -3.40 -7.93 -11.79
CA GLY A 80 -4.01 -6.62 -11.57
C GLY A 80 -3.02 -5.45 -11.57
N LEU A 81 -1.72 -5.70 -11.73
CA LEU A 81 -0.70 -4.68 -11.58
C LEU A 81 -0.80 -3.57 -12.63
N SER A 82 -1.00 -3.92 -13.90
CA SER A 82 -1.10 -2.94 -14.99
C SER A 82 -2.26 -1.97 -14.77
N GLU A 83 -3.43 -2.49 -14.40
CA GLU A 83 -4.60 -1.68 -14.08
C GLU A 83 -4.34 -0.75 -12.90
N VAL A 84 -3.73 -1.25 -11.83
CA VAL A 84 -3.39 -0.46 -10.64
C VAL A 84 -2.41 0.66 -10.98
N ILE A 85 -1.37 0.37 -11.78
CA ILE A 85 -0.39 1.37 -12.22
C ILE A 85 -1.06 2.51 -12.99
N ASP A 86 -2.06 2.23 -13.82
CA ASP A 86 -2.80 3.26 -14.53
C ASP A 86 -3.73 4.04 -13.60
N ASN A 87 -4.46 3.33 -12.75
CA ASN A 87 -5.46 3.90 -11.86
C ASN A 87 -4.88 4.79 -10.73
N MET A 88 -3.62 4.59 -10.35
CA MET A 88 -3.01 5.39 -9.28
C MET A 88 -2.35 6.70 -9.76
N GLU A 89 -2.40 7.00 -11.06
CA GLU A 89 -1.68 8.13 -11.66
C GLU A 89 -2.02 9.48 -11.00
N ASN A 90 -3.30 9.73 -10.73
CA ASN A 90 -3.74 10.97 -10.09
C ASN A 90 -3.23 11.14 -8.66
N PHE A 91 -2.78 10.09 -8.01
CA PHE A 91 -2.33 10.11 -6.61
C PHE A 91 -0.81 10.16 -6.48
N VAL A 92 -0.05 9.87 -7.54
CA VAL A 92 1.41 9.93 -7.51
C VAL A 92 1.87 11.37 -7.75
N GLY A 93 2.60 11.90 -6.79
CA GLY A 93 3.20 13.23 -6.84
C GLY A 93 4.72 13.18 -6.97
N LYS A 94 5.35 14.36 -6.88
CA LYS A 94 6.81 14.49 -6.99
C LYS A 94 7.54 13.70 -5.89
N ASP A 95 7.04 13.78 -4.67
CA ASP A 95 7.70 13.24 -3.47
C ASP A 95 7.11 11.90 -3.01
N THR A 96 6.29 11.25 -3.86
CA THR A 96 5.69 9.96 -3.57
C THR A 96 6.73 8.85 -3.55
N VAL A 97 6.71 8.01 -2.52
CA VAL A 97 7.47 6.76 -2.43
C VAL A 97 6.53 5.59 -2.72
N ILE A 98 6.98 4.62 -3.52
CA ILE A 98 6.18 3.45 -3.92
C ILE A 98 6.85 2.18 -3.41
N LEU A 99 6.08 1.36 -2.70
CA LEU A 99 6.44 -0.01 -2.29
C LEU A 99 5.52 -1.00 -3.00
N ALA A 100 6.08 -2.03 -3.61
CA ALA A 100 5.32 -3.09 -4.26
C ALA A 100 5.51 -4.42 -3.52
N LEU A 101 4.48 -4.87 -2.81
CA LEU A 101 4.52 -6.10 -2.00
C LEU A 101 4.14 -7.35 -2.81
N LEU A 102 4.45 -7.33 -4.11
CA LEU A 102 4.25 -8.47 -4.99
C LEU A 102 5.50 -9.36 -5.00
N ASN A 103 5.28 -10.65 -5.26
CA ASN A 103 6.38 -11.56 -5.45
C ASN A 103 7.00 -11.38 -6.85
N GLY A 104 8.30 -11.13 -6.91
CA GLY A 104 9.10 -11.05 -8.13
C GLY A 104 9.53 -9.63 -8.52
N VAL A 105 10.70 -9.55 -9.15
CA VAL A 105 11.36 -8.28 -9.55
C VAL A 105 10.77 -7.61 -10.79
N THR A 106 9.86 -8.28 -11.51
CA THR A 106 9.29 -7.75 -12.75
C THR A 106 8.34 -6.58 -12.51
N SER A 107 7.61 -6.60 -11.38
CA SER A 107 6.69 -5.52 -11.01
C SER A 107 7.38 -4.17 -10.83
N GLU A 108 8.54 -4.16 -10.24
CA GLU A 108 9.32 -2.95 -9.96
C GLU A 108 9.80 -2.30 -11.24
N LYS A 109 10.20 -3.10 -12.24
CA LYS A 109 10.59 -2.58 -13.57
C LYS A 109 9.43 -1.85 -14.24
N ILE A 110 8.24 -2.45 -14.27
CA ILE A 110 7.04 -1.86 -14.89
C ILE A 110 6.63 -0.56 -14.16
N ILE A 111 6.69 -0.55 -12.83
CA ILE A 111 6.36 0.65 -12.04
C ILE A 111 7.39 1.76 -12.32
N ALA A 112 8.68 1.42 -12.34
CA ALA A 112 9.75 2.38 -12.59
C ALA A 112 9.71 2.98 -14.00
N GLU A 113 9.29 2.21 -15.01
CA GLU A 113 9.10 2.71 -16.38
C GLU A 113 8.05 3.82 -16.45
N LYS A 114 6.98 3.75 -15.64
CA LYS A 114 5.91 4.75 -15.65
C LYS A 114 6.18 5.92 -14.71
N TYR A 115 6.65 5.66 -13.50
CA TYR A 115 6.72 6.68 -12.43
C TYR A 115 8.12 7.20 -12.14
N GLY A 116 9.15 6.56 -12.69
CA GLY A 116 10.55 6.87 -12.40
C GLY A 116 11.12 5.96 -11.30
N ARG A 117 12.40 5.65 -11.44
CA ARG A 117 13.13 4.79 -10.51
C ARG A 117 13.33 5.45 -9.15
N ASP A 118 13.42 6.76 -9.13
CA ASP A 118 13.60 7.61 -7.95
C ASP A 118 12.43 7.55 -6.94
N LYS A 119 11.26 7.10 -7.38
CA LYS A 119 10.07 6.94 -6.51
C LYS A 119 9.93 5.55 -5.90
N LEU A 120 10.63 4.57 -6.44
CA LEU A 120 10.45 3.17 -6.11
C LEU A 120 11.54 2.67 -5.17
N LEU A 121 11.16 2.08 -4.04
CA LEU A 121 12.03 1.25 -3.23
C LEU A 121 11.76 -0.24 -3.52
N TYR A 122 12.80 -1.04 -3.65
CA TYR A 122 12.66 -2.50 -3.68
C TYR A 122 11.96 -2.95 -2.41
N SER A 123 10.96 -3.78 -2.55
CA SER A 123 10.19 -4.22 -1.39
C SER A 123 9.52 -5.56 -1.60
N TYR A 124 9.36 -6.30 -0.51
CA TYR A 124 8.60 -7.54 -0.51
C TYR A 124 8.07 -7.86 0.89
N PHE A 125 7.06 -8.70 0.91
CA PHE A 125 6.41 -9.17 2.12
C PHE A 125 7.05 -10.48 2.60
N ILE A 126 7.35 -10.57 3.88
CA ILE A 126 7.67 -11.82 4.57
C ILE A 126 6.69 -11.99 5.72
N GLY A 127 6.08 -13.16 5.83
CA GLY A 127 5.18 -13.44 6.95
C GLY A 127 4.38 -14.70 6.74
N HIS A 128 3.53 -14.97 7.72
CA HIS A 128 2.60 -16.06 7.62
C HIS A 128 1.50 -15.74 6.61
N SER A 129 0.91 -16.78 6.03
CA SER A 129 -0.16 -16.61 5.05
C SER A 129 -1.39 -15.97 5.70
N ALA A 130 -1.86 -14.89 5.13
CA ALA A 130 -3.18 -14.37 5.45
C ALA A 130 -4.23 -15.17 4.68
N ILE A 131 -5.29 -15.57 5.36
CA ILE A 131 -6.40 -16.34 4.79
C ILE A 131 -7.56 -15.37 4.52
N ARG A 132 -8.01 -15.33 3.27
CA ARG A 132 -9.20 -14.59 2.89
C ARG A 132 -10.32 -15.52 2.46
N THR A 133 -11.48 -15.41 3.11
CA THR A 133 -12.72 -16.09 2.76
C THR A 133 -13.84 -15.05 2.62
N GLY A 134 -14.21 -14.76 1.36
CA GLY A 134 -15.16 -13.69 1.08
C GLY A 134 -14.64 -12.34 1.57
N ARG A 135 -15.36 -11.69 2.47
CA ARG A 135 -14.97 -10.41 3.10
C ARG A 135 -14.09 -10.56 4.35
N ASN A 136 -13.95 -11.78 4.87
CA ASN A 136 -13.17 -12.04 6.08
C ASN A 136 -11.72 -12.31 5.75
N VAL A 137 -10.82 -11.62 6.43
CA VAL A 137 -9.38 -11.83 6.40
C VAL A 137 -8.90 -12.17 7.79
N THR A 138 -8.16 -13.27 7.90
CA THR A 138 -7.55 -13.70 9.17
C THR A 138 -6.04 -13.78 9.03
N HIS A 139 -5.32 -13.21 9.97
CA HIS A 139 -3.85 -13.20 10.02
C HIS A 139 -3.38 -13.08 11.48
N ASP A 140 -2.30 -13.75 11.83
CA ASP A 140 -1.73 -13.74 13.18
C ASP A 140 -0.79 -12.55 13.46
N ASN A 141 -0.70 -11.62 12.52
CA ASN A 141 0.19 -10.44 12.57
C ASN A 141 1.71 -10.73 12.54
N VAL A 142 2.11 -11.96 12.27
CA VAL A 142 3.52 -12.30 12.05
C VAL A 142 3.91 -11.96 10.61
N ASN A 143 4.36 -10.72 10.42
CA ASN A 143 4.73 -10.20 9.10
C ASN A 143 5.80 -9.11 9.20
N THR A 144 6.51 -8.90 8.10
CA THR A 144 7.56 -7.88 7.96
C THR A 144 7.59 -7.40 6.51
N ILE A 145 7.63 -6.09 6.29
CA ILE A 145 7.99 -5.52 5.00
C ILE A 145 9.51 -5.40 4.97
N VAL A 146 10.14 -6.06 4.01
CA VAL A 146 11.56 -5.83 3.71
C VAL A 146 11.61 -4.82 2.57
N TYR A 147 12.39 -3.75 2.72
CA TYR A 147 12.52 -2.74 1.68
C TYR A 147 13.89 -2.07 1.71
N GLY A 148 14.28 -1.47 0.60
CA GLY A 148 15.56 -0.77 0.50
C GLY A 148 15.83 -0.25 -0.90
N SER A 149 17.02 0.30 -1.11
CA SER A 149 17.52 0.72 -2.39
C SER A 149 19.00 0.38 -2.55
N GLU A 150 19.41 0.11 -3.77
CA GLU A 150 20.82 -0.03 -4.14
C GLU A 150 21.48 1.33 -4.36
N ASN A 151 20.69 2.39 -4.49
CA ASN A 151 21.17 3.74 -4.77
C ASN A 151 21.25 4.56 -3.49
N SER A 152 22.41 5.17 -3.23
CA SER A 152 22.61 6.06 -2.08
C SER A 152 21.71 7.30 -2.12
N ASP A 153 21.28 7.74 -3.29
CA ASP A 153 20.40 8.91 -3.46
C ASP A 153 18.98 8.68 -2.94
N ASP A 154 18.58 7.41 -2.79
CA ASP A 154 17.28 7.04 -2.23
C ASP A 154 17.26 7.00 -0.68
N PHE A 155 18.36 7.32 -0.02
CA PHE A 155 18.49 7.24 1.45
C PHE A 155 17.40 8.05 2.18
N GLU A 156 16.99 9.18 1.60
CA GLU A 156 15.93 9.99 2.18
C GLU A 156 14.58 9.26 2.16
N ASN A 157 14.24 8.62 1.04
CA ASN A 157 13.00 7.85 0.92
C ASN A 157 12.98 6.64 1.85
N VAL A 158 14.11 5.92 1.95
CA VAL A 158 14.26 4.80 2.91
C VAL A 158 14.00 5.27 4.34
N ARG A 159 14.57 6.42 4.73
CA ARG A 159 14.39 7.00 6.07
C ARG A 159 12.95 7.45 6.32
N ARG A 160 12.31 8.12 5.35
CA ARG A 160 10.90 8.56 5.46
C ARG A 160 9.96 7.38 5.73
N VAL A 161 10.14 6.28 4.99
CA VAL A 161 9.36 5.04 5.18
C VAL A 161 9.64 4.42 6.54
N LYS A 162 10.92 4.37 6.96
CA LYS A 162 11.31 3.88 8.27
C LYS A 162 10.60 4.63 9.39
N GLU A 163 10.71 5.95 9.42
CA GLU A 163 10.09 6.80 10.44
C GLU A 163 8.56 6.64 10.50
N TYR A 164 7.93 6.49 9.34
CA TYR A 164 6.50 6.22 9.27
C TYR A 164 6.14 4.84 9.83
N PHE A 165 6.87 3.79 9.44
CA PHE A 165 6.61 2.43 9.90
C PHE A 165 6.82 2.27 11.40
N GLU A 166 7.84 2.93 11.97
CA GLU A 166 8.06 2.96 13.42
C GLU A 166 6.87 3.58 14.15
N ARG A 167 6.35 4.70 13.69
CA ARG A 167 5.17 5.35 14.28
C ARG A 167 3.89 4.53 14.13
N ALA A 168 3.69 3.91 12.98
CA ALA A 168 2.50 3.11 12.68
C ALA A 168 2.56 1.68 13.23
N GLY A 169 3.65 1.28 13.89
CA GLY A 169 3.81 -0.08 14.42
C GLY A 169 3.88 -1.16 13.32
N ILE A 170 4.38 -0.80 12.13
CA ILE A 170 4.58 -1.72 11.03
C ILE A 170 5.97 -2.35 11.16
N ASN A 171 6.04 -3.68 11.22
CA ASN A 171 7.32 -4.38 11.24
C ASN A 171 8.03 -4.25 9.89
N TYR A 172 9.29 -3.89 9.92
CA TYR A 172 10.09 -3.71 8.71
C TYR A 172 11.53 -4.21 8.90
N LYS A 173 12.21 -4.40 7.77
CA LYS A 173 13.65 -4.62 7.67
C LYS A 173 14.18 -3.85 6.45
N ILE A 174 15.35 -3.21 6.60
CA ILE A 174 16.09 -2.52 5.53
C ILE A 174 17.27 -3.39 5.11
#